data_6bbc5c8adc6dd03cf4f61590e1329188
#
_entry.id   6bbc5c8adc6dd03cf4f61590e1329188
#
_cell.length_a   1.000
_cell.length_b   1.000
_cell.length_c   1.000
_cell.angle_alpha   90.00
_cell.angle_beta   90.00
_cell.angle_gamma   90.00
#
_symmetry.space_group_name_H-M   'P 1'
#
loop_
_entity.id
_entity.type
_entity.pdbx_description
1 polymer ?
#
loop_
_entity_poly.entity_id
_entity_poly.type
_entity_poly.pdbx_seq_one_letter_code
_entity_poly.pdbx_strand_id
1 'polypeptide(L)'
;AQHTSKAFKSSCRIPYPKNNIKFVIYERLREKGSYSKLAEFSIDPADKSINRERENNFAVVPILDNGHPQNKVDLVFIAEGYSSSEMDKFRSDVQKHMQYLFDTEPYKHRKSDFNIWAIESVSNNSGTDIPHHDIWKQTVANSNFYTFKTDRYLTASDHTLLCQLSSNVPCDAIYVIVNTEKYGGGGIYNFYGLSASDCPWALEVFVHEFGHSFAGLGDEYYDSSTSYEEF
;
A
#
# COMPACT_ATOMS: atom_id res chain seq x y z
N ALA A 1 -19.14 30.56 5.47
CA ALA A 1 -18.63 29.21 5.21
C ALA A 1 -19.41 28.21 6.05
N GLN A 2 -20.09 27.23 5.42
CA GLN A 2 -20.74 26.16 6.14
C GLN A 2 -19.64 25.21 6.65
N HIS A 3 -19.56 25.03 7.96
CA HIS A 3 -18.73 23.97 8.55
C HIS A 3 -19.34 22.60 8.21
N THR A 4 -18.74 21.90 7.27
CA THR A 4 -19.11 20.51 6.99
C THR A 4 -18.21 19.60 7.81
N SER A 5 -18.82 18.77 8.66
CA SER A 5 -18.12 17.68 9.35
C SER A 5 -18.23 16.41 8.51
N LYS A 6 -17.11 15.76 8.24
CA LYS A 6 -17.07 14.47 7.53
C LYS A 6 -16.21 13.49 8.31
N ALA A 7 -16.75 12.30 8.57
CA ALA A 7 -15.98 11.21 9.14
C ALA A 7 -15.26 10.44 8.01
N PHE A 8 -13.96 10.19 8.19
CA PHE A 8 -13.18 9.34 7.31
C PHE A 8 -12.85 8.04 8.05
N LYS A 9 -13.02 6.91 7.38
CA LYS A 9 -12.55 5.61 7.88
C LYS A 9 -11.05 5.48 7.61
N SER A 10 -10.25 6.30 8.28
CA SER A 10 -8.80 6.26 8.17
C SER A 10 -8.20 5.48 9.32
N SER A 11 -7.17 4.70 9.04
CA SER A 11 -6.41 3.95 10.03
C SER A 11 -4.95 4.41 10.01
N CYS A 12 -4.26 4.23 11.13
CA CYS A 12 -2.84 4.48 11.24
C CYS A 12 -2.15 3.19 11.70
N ARG A 13 -1.10 2.77 11.00
CA ARG A 13 -0.25 1.66 11.42
C ARG A 13 0.80 2.15 12.40
N ILE A 14 0.97 1.42 13.47
CA ILE A 14 2.07 1.61 14.40
C ILE A 14 2.76 0.26 14.64
N PRO A 15 4.04 0.22 14.99
CA PRO A 15 4.69 -1.00 15.45
C PRO A 15 3.92 -1.60 16.63
N TYR A 16 3.80 -2.94 16.69
CA TYR A 16 3.07 -3.58 17.79
C TYR A 16 3.78 -3.28 19.13
N PRO A 17 3.12 -2.62 20.07
CA PRO A 17 3.75 -2.23 21.32
C PRO A 17 3.95 -3.44 22.23
N LYS A 18 5.14 -3.56 22.83
CA LYS A 18 5.44 -4.60 23.82
C LYS A 18 5.01 -4.23 25.23
N ASN A 19 4.84 -2.95 25.50
CA ASN A 19 4.42 -2.36 26.78
C ASN A 19 3.34 -1.32 26.52
N ASN A 20 2.71 -0.84 27.60
CA ASN A 20 1.76 0.26 27.51
C ASN A 20 2.44 1.50 26.90
N ILE A 21 1.75 2.08 25.91
CA ILE A 21 2.23 3.30 25.22
C ILE A 21 1.17 4.39 25.23
N LYS A 22 1.61 5.60 25.01
CA LYS A 22 0.77 6.73 24.61
C LYS A 22 0.93 6.98 23.12
N PHE A 23 -0.17 6.92 22.40
CA PHE A 23 -0.24 7.28 20.99
C PHE A 23 -0.81 8.70 20.90
N VAL A 24 -0.02 9.64 20.35
CA VAL A 24 -0.40 11.05 20.29
C VAL A 24 -0.45 11.50 18.85
N ILE A 25 -1.56 12.12 18.47
CA ILE A 25 -1.76 12.71 17.13
C ILE A 25 -1.58 14.22 17.25
N TYR A 26 -0.75 14.77 16.36
CA TYR A 26 -0.58 16.20 16.19
C TYR A 26 -1.03 16.63 14.81
N GLU A 27 -1.65 17.81 14.72
CA GLU A 27 -1.89 18.49 13.46
C GLU A 27 -0.89 19.63 13.27
N ARG A 28 -0.45 19.86 12.04
CA ARG A 28 0.40 21.00 11.69
C ARG A 28 -0.49 22.20 11.37
N LEU A 29 -0.32 23.28 12.14
CA LEU A 29 -1.01 24.54 11.87
C LEU A 29 -0.24 25.29 10.77
N ARG A 30 -0.80 25.31 9.54
CA ARG A 30 -0.15 25.90 8.35
C ARG A 30 0.31 27.34 8.57
N GLU A 31 -0.51 28.17 9.21
CA GLU A 31 -0.23 29.59 9.41
C GLU A 31 0.90 29.85 10.43
N LYS A 32 1.20 28.91 11.31
CA LYS A 32 2.16 29.11 12.43
C LYS A 32 3.37 28.21 12.34
N GLY A 33 3.42 27.26 11.42
CA GLY A 33 4.48 26.25 11.34
C GLY A 33 4.63 25.39 12.60
N SER A 34 3.73 25.52 13.58
CA SER A 34 3.74 24.81 14.86
C SER A 34 2.81 23.59 14.82
N TYR A 35 3.06 22.64 15.74
CA TYR A 35 2.23 21.48 15.92
C TYR A 35 1.30 21.67 17.10
N SER A 36 0.02 21.34 16.92
CA SER A 36 -1.00 21.29 17.99
C SER A 36 -1.40 19.86 18.26
N LYS A 37 -1.45 19.47 19.53
CA LYS A 37 -1.92 18.13 19.91
C LYS A 37 -3.42 18.02 19.63
N LEU A 38 -3.78 17.07 18.75
CA LEU A 38 -5.16 16.80 18.35
C LEU A 38 -5.82 15.76 19.25
N ALA A 39 -5.10 14.65 19.52
CA ALA A 39 -5.63 13.57 20.34
C ALA A 39 -4.51 12.80 21.05
N GLU A 40 -4.87 12.10 22.13
CA GLU A 40 -3.98 11.19 22.85
C GLU A 40 -4.76 9.95 23.25
N PHE A 41 -4.16 8.78 23.02
CA PHE A 41 -4.72 7.48 23.37
C PHE A 41 -3.71 6.68 24.20
N SER A 42 -4.17 6.07 25.28
CA SER A 42 -3.38 5.07 26.01
C SER A 42 -3.68 3.69 25.39
N ILE A 43 -2.65 2.97 24.99
CA ILE A 43 -2.78 1.62 24.41
C ILE A 43 -2.08 0.64 25.32
N ASP A 44 -2.85 -0.29 25.87
CA ASP A 44 -2.35 -1.45 26.58
C ASP A 44 -2.37 -2.66 25.61
N PRO A 45 -1.21 -3.21 25.23
CA PRO A 45 -1.19 -4.36 24.33
C PRO A 45 -1.85 -5.62 24.91
N ALA A 46 -2.10 -5.67 26.23
CA ALA A 46 -2.82 -6.75 26.87
C ALA A 46 -4.35 -6.54 26.92
N ASP A 47 -4.85 -5.38 26.46
CA ASP A 47 -6.29 -5.08 26.47
C ASP A 47 -7.06 -6.11 25.64
N LYS A 48 -8.13 -6.64 26.26
CA LYS A 48 -9.00 -7.65 25.65
C LYS A 48 -9.89 -7.09 24.55
N SER A 49 -10.07 -5.78 24.47
CA SER A 49 -10.82 -5.12 23.40
C SER A 49 -10.07 -5.06 22.07
N ILE A 50 -8.75 -5.31 22.10
CA ILE A 50 -7.94 -5.35 20.88
C ILE A 50 -8.30 -6.61 20.10
N ASN A 51 -8.86 -6.44 18.91
CA ASN A 51 -9.09 -7.56 18.00
C ASN A 51 -7.74 -8.14 17.54
N ARG A 52 -7.53 -9.44 17.83
CA ARG A 52 -6.35 -10.21 17.43
C ARG A 52 -6.68 -11.31 16.44
N GLU A 53 -7.96 -11.37 16.04
CA GLU A 53 -8.39 -12.32 15.02
C GLU A 53 -7.75 -11.92 13.67
N ARG A 54 -7.25 -12.92 12.98
CA ARG A 54 -6.77 -12.79 11.61
C ARG A 54 -7.82 -13.39 10.70
N GLU A 55 -8.53 -12.55 9.96
CA GLU A 55 -9.41 -13.02 8.90
C GLU A 55 -8.54 -13.59 7.78
N ASN A 56 -8.48 -14.91 7.70
CA ASN A 56 -7.71 -15.61 6.67
C ASN A 56 -8.67 -16.22 5.65
N ASN A 57 -9.29 -15.35 4.84
CA ASN A 57 -10.21 -15.75 3.80
C ASN A 57 -9.52 -15.99 2.44
N PHE A 58 -8.22 -15.66 2.32
CA PHE A 58 -7.46 -15.76 1.08
C PHE A 58 -6.19 -16.60 1.26
N ALA A 59 -5.81 -17.29 0.19
CA ALA A 59 -4.59 -18.06 0.19
C ALA A 59 -3.35 -17.17 0.30
N VAL A 60 -2.41 -17.59 1.12
CA VAL A 60 -1.11 -16.95 1.28
C VAL A 60 -0.04 -17.87 0.70
N VAL A 61 0.77 -17.33 -0.21
CA VAL A 61 1.85 -18.06 -0.88
C VAL A 61 3.20 -17.45 -0.52
N PRO A 62 4.12 -18.21 0.09
CA PRO A 62 5.49 -17.76 0.24
C PRO A 62 6.19 -17.77 -1.12
N ILE A 63 6.72 -16.63 -1.54
CA ILE A 63 7.42 -16.47 -2.83
C ILE A 63 8.94 -16.53 -2.63
N LEU A 64 9.43 -15.93 -1.56
CA LEU A 64 10.83 -15.95 -1.18
C LEU A 64 10.92 -15.98 0.35
N ASP A 65 11.64 -16.98 0.87
CA ASP A 65 11.90 -17.12 2.30
C ASP A 65 13.43 -17.19 2.52
N ASN A 66 13.99 -16.14 3.06
CA ASN A 66 15.42 -16.03 3.39
C ASN A 66 15.68 -16.11 4.91
N GLY A 67 14.66 -16.42 5.70
CA GLY A 67 14.80 -16.67 7.12
C GLY A 67 13.87 -15.88 8.02
N HIS A 68 14.21 -15.83 9.31
CA HIS A 68 13.30 -15.35 10.34
C HIS A 68 12.89 -13.87 10.14
N PRO A 69 11.59 -13.52 10.17
CA PRO A 69 11.08 -12.18 9.92
C PRO A 69 11.73 -11.05 10.73
N GLN A 70 12.16 -11.33 11.96
CA GLN A 70 12.85 -10.31 12.79
C GLN A 70 14.16 -9.77 12.20
N ASN A 71 14.72 -10.45 11.19
CA ASN A 71 16.00 -10.11 10.58
C ASN A 71 15.86 -9.84 9.07
N LYS A 72 14.64 -9.74 8.58
CA LYS A 72 14.33 -9.56 7.16
C LYS A 72 13.31 -8.45 6.98
N VAL A 73 13.23 -7.94 5.78
CA VAL A 73 12.14 -7.09 5.31
C VAL A 73 11.08 -8.00 4.71
N ASP A 74 9.91 -8.04 5.31
CA ASP A 74 8.79 -8.83 4.84
C ASP A 74 7.92 -7.98 3.90
N LEU A 75 8.08 -8.18 2.57
CA LEU A 75 7.31 -7.53 1.52
C LEU A 75 6.10 -8.41 1.15
N VAL A 76 4.91 -7.82 1.22
CA VAL A 76 3.65 -8.49 0.93
C VAL A 76 3.04 -7.95 -0.36
N PHE A 77 2.91 -8.81 -1.38
CA PHE A 77 2.13 -8.51 -2.57
C PHE A 77 0.67 -8.91 -2.37
N ILE A 78 -0.25 -8.01 -2.71
CA ILE A 78 -1.70 -8.23 -2.63
C ILE A 78 -2.29 -8.18 -4.04
N ALA A 79 -3.09 -9.19 -4.39
CA ALA A 79 -3.82 -9.22 -5.66
C ALA A 79 -5.00 -8.25 -5.61
N GLU A 80 -5.13 -7.39 -6.62
CA GLU A 80 -6.26 -6.48 -6.77
C GLU A 80 -6.81 -6.52 -8.18
N GLY A 81 -8.11 -6.77 -8.32
CA GLY A 81 -8.74 -6.91 -9.63
C GLY A 81 -8.37 -8.18 -10.40
N TYR A 82 -7.88 -9.20 -9.72
CA TYR A 82 -7.71 -10.54 -10.31
C TYR A 82 -8.88 -11.42 -9.90
N SER A 83 -9.57 -12.01 -10.88
CA SER A 83 -10.59 -13.02 -10.65
C SER A 83 -9.95 -14.36 -10.26
N SER A 84 -10.77 -15.32 -9.85
CA SER A 84 -10.29 -16.68 -9.49
C SER A 84 -9.54 -17.39 -10.62
N SER A 85 -9.93 -17.14 -11.87
CA SER A 85 -9.26 -17.72 -13.06
C SER A 85 -7.94 -17.02 -13.40
N GLU A 86 -7.63 -15.89 -12.78
CA GLU A 86 -6.44 -15.08 -13.07
C GLU A 86 -5.35 -15.18 -11.98
N MET A 87 -5.49 -16.09 -11.00
CA MET A 87 -4.50 -16.26 -9.93
C MET A 87 -3.15 -16.74 -10.46
N ASP A 88 -3.10 -17.54 -11.51
CA ASP A 88 -1.84 -17.92 -12.15
C ASP A 88 -1.14 -16.70 -12.80
N LYS A 89 -1.94 -15.79 -13.38
CA LYS A 89 -1.43 -14.51 -13.88
C LYS A 89 -0.85 -13.67 -12.73
N PHE A 90 -1.58 -13.55 -11.62
CA PHE A 90 -1.10 -12.82 -10.44
C PHE A 90 0.25 -13.36 -9.94
N ARG A 91 0.38 -14.70 -9.80
CA ARG A 91 1.66 -15.33 -9.41
C ARG A 91 2.78 -14.98 -10.38
N SER A 92 2.49 -15.02 -11.68
CA SER A 92 3.46 -14.62 -12.73
C SER A 92 3.86 -13.15 -12.59
N ASP A 93 2.89 -12.26 -12.33
CA ASP A 93 3.15 -10.84 -12.17
C ASP A 93 3.99 -10.57 -10.91
N VAL A 94 3.70 -11.24 -9.78
CA VAL A 94 4.54 -11.18 -8.58
C VAL A 94 5.99 -11.59 -8.88
N GLN A 95 6.19 -12.67 -9.63
CA GLN A 95 7.55 -13.13 -10.00
C GLN A 95 8.29 -12.09 -10.85
N LYS A 96 7.63 -11.47 -11.82
CA LYS A 96 8.22 -10.41 -12.66
C LYS A 96 8.60 -9.18 -11.82
N HIS A 97 7.70 -8.73 -10.93
CA HIS A 97 7.95 -7.58 -10.05
C HIS A 97 9.11 -7.88 -9.10
N MET A 98 9.13 -9.05 -8.46
CA MET A 98 10.22 -9.48 -7.60
C MET A 98 11.57 -9.51 -8.36
N GLN A 99 11.59 -10.10 -9.55
CA GLN A 99 12.82 -10.18 -10.34
C GLN A 99 13.32 -8.78 -10.70
N TYR A 100 12.44 -7.90 -11.16
CA TYR A 100 12.81 -6.54 -11.51
C TYR A 100 13.32 -5.72 -10.31
N LEU A 101 12.70 -5.90 -9.13
CA LEU A 101 13.18 -5.28 -7.90
C LEU A 101 14.64 -5.66 -7.63
N PHE A 102 14.96 -6.95 -7.71
CA PHE A 102 16.31 -7.44 -7.42
C PHE A 102 17.29 -7.34 -8.61
N ASP A 103 16.85 -6.83 -9.76
CA ASP A 103 17.72 -6.38 -10.83
C ASP A 103 18.04 -4.88 -10.74
N THR A 104 17.33 -4.15 -9.87
CA THR A 104 17.44 -2.69 -9.71
C THR A 104 18.25 -2.33 -8.44
N GLU A 105 19.17 -1.36 -8.57
CA GLU A 105 19.88 -0.81 -7.40
C GLU A 105 18.95 0.07 -6.54
N PRO A 106 19.10 0.05 -5.22
CA PRO A 106 20.10 -0.66 -4.40
C PRO A 106 19.68 -2.10 -4.02
N TYR A 107 18.52 -2.58 -4.45
CA TYR A 107 17.93 -3.86 -4.03
C TYR A 107 18.66 -5.08 -4.59
N LYS A 108 19.38 -4.91 -5.70
CA LYS A 108 20.12 -5.97 -6.41
C LYS A 108 21.04 -6.77 -5.49
N HIS A 109 21.71 -6.10 -4.58
CA HIS A 109 22.65 -6.72 -3.64
C HIS A 109 22.01 -7.06 -2.28
N ARG A 110 20.69 -6.88 -2.14
CA ARG A 110 19.96 -7.01 -0.89
C ARG A 110 18.87 -8.08 -0.90
N LYS A 111 18.83 -8.90 -1.96
CA LYS A 111 17.81 -9.96 -2.11
C LYS A 111 17.71 -10.88 -0.90
N SER A 112 18.87 -11.22 -0.29
CA SER A 112 18.92 -12.04 0.93
C SER A 112 18.33 -11.38 2.17
N ASP A 113 18.08 -10.06 2.14
CA ASP A 113 17.53 -9.31 3.27
C ASP A 113 15.99 -9.26 3.24
N PHE A 114 15.37 -9.83 2.22
CA PHE A 114 13.91 -9.83 2.03
C PHE A 114 13.32 -11.23 2.19
N ASN A 115 12.11 -11.28 2.78
CA ASN A 115 11.13 -12.32 2.52
C ASN A 115 10.02 -11.72 1.65
N ILE A 116 9.37 -12.54 0.83
CA ILE A 116 8.28 -12.09 -0.04
C ILE A 116 7.10 -13.03 0.08
N TRP A 117 5.94 -12.46 0.30
CA TRP A 117 4.66 -13.11 0.45
C TRP A 117 3.68 -12.62 -0.62
N ALA A 118 2.83 -13.49 -1.12
CA ALA A 118 1.73 -13.12 -1.99
C ALA A 118 0.40 -13.51 -1.36
N ILE A 119 -0.56 -12.58 -1.36
CA ILE A 119 -1.93 -12.82 -0.89
C ILE A 119 -2.85 -12.85 -2.10
N GLU A 120 -3.43 -14.01 -2.35
CA GLU A 120 -4.31 -14.27 -3.49
C GLU A 120 -5.73 -13.79 -3.19
N SER A 121 -5.90 -12.47 -3.07
CA SER A 121 -7.18 -11.84 -2.81
C SER A 121 -8.03 -11.78 -4.08
N VAL A 122 -8.86 -12.80 -4.26
CA VAL A 122 -9.72 -12.96 -5.43
C VAL A 122 -10.79 -11.89 -5.46
N SER A 123 -10.82 -11.09 -6.53
CA SER A 123 -11.85 -10.09 -6.81
C SER A 123 -13.03 -10.67 -7.57
N ASN A 124 -14.22 -10.09 -7.40
CA ASN A 124 -15.41 -10.49 -8.15
C ASN A 124 -15.30 -10.12 -9.63
N ASN A 125 -14.65 -8.98 -9.92
CA ASN A 125 -14.43 -8.54 -11.29
C ASN A 125 -12.92 -8.40 -11.57
N SER A 126 -12.55 -8.67 -12.82
CA SER A 126 -11.22 -8.35 -13.34
C SER A 126 -11.09 -6.85 -13.63
N GLY A 127 -9.95 -6.26 -13.29
CA GLY A 127 -9.66 -4.86 -13.53
C GLY A 127 -9.84 -3.96 -12.29
N THR A 128 -10.05 -2.68 -12.54
CA THR A 128 -10.17 -1.64 -11.49
C THR A 128 -11.14 -0.56 -11.94
N ASP A 129 -11.57 0.31 -11.03
CA ASP A 129 -12.43 1.44 -11.36
C ASP A 129 -11.69 2.50 -12.19
N ILE A 130 -12.34 2.96 -13.25
CA ILE A 130 -11.91 4.10 -14.06
C ILE A 130 -13.09 5.08 -14.17
N PRO A 131 -13.32 5.90 -13.14
CA PRO A 131 -14.57 6.68 -12.99
C PRO A 131 -14.89 7.62 -14.15
N HIS A 132 -13.87 8.24 -14.75
CA HIS A 132 -14.10 9.17 -15.87
C HIS A 132 -14.32 8.46 -17.22
N HIS A 133 -14.22 7.12 -17.26
CA HIS A 133 -14.67 6.28 -18.38
C HIS A 133 -15.94 5.50 -18.05
N ASP A 134 -16.58 5.80 -16.91
CA ASP A 134 -17.76 5.09 -16.41
C ASP A 134 -17.55 3.56 -16.26
N ILE A 135 -16.33 3.16 -15.89
CA ILE A 135 -15.95 1.77 -15.62
C ILE A 135 -15.91 1.55 -14.12
N TRP A 136 -16.75 0.61 -13.66
CA TRP A 136 -16.89 0.25 -12.26
C TRP A 136 -16.69 -1.25 -12.06
N LYS A 137 -15.90 -1.64 -11.06
CA LYS A 137 -15.49 -3.01 -10.78
C LYS A 137 -15.64 -3.33 -9.30
N GLN A 138 -16.12 -4.53 -9.00
CA GLN A 138 -16.15 -5.02 -7.62
C GLN A 138 -14.84 -5.74 -7.33
N THR A 139 -13.89 -5.02 -6.81
CA THR A 139 -12.57 -5.52 -6.46
C THR A 139 -12.34 -5.53 -4.95
N VAL A 140 -11.34 -6.25 -4.48
CA VAL A 140 -11.14 -6.49 -3.03
C VAL A 140 -10.81 -5.20 -2.30
N ALA A 141 -9.83 -4.44 -2.77
CA ALA A 141 -9.37 -3.21 -2.12
C ALA A 141 -10.02 -1.94 -2.70
N ASN A 142 -11.01 -2.09 -3.59
CA ASN A 142 -11.70 -0.99 -4.26
C ASN A 142 -10.70 0.01 -4.86
N SER A 143 -9.79 -0.50 -5.68
CA SER A 143 -8.83 0.34 -6.39
C SER A 143 -9.51 1.19 -7.44
N ASN A 144 -9.06 2.43 -7.58
CA ASN A 144 -9.61 3.37 -8.53
C ASN A 144 -8.58 4.34 -9.07
N PHE A 145 -8.70 4.65 -10.34
CA PHE A 145 -8.02 5.75 -11.00
C PHE A 145 -8.67 7.10 -10.70
N TYR A 146 -8.03 8.15 -11.16
CA TYR A 146 -8.54 9.53 -11.09
C TYR A 146 -8.56 10.12 -9.66
N THR A 147 -7.77 9.57 -8.76
CA THR A 147 -7.55 10.15 -7.43
C THR A 147 -6.94 11.55 -7.58
N PHE A 148 -7.41 12.51 -6.77
CA PHE A 148 -7.06 13.92 -6.87
C PHE A 148 -7.34 14.57 -8.25
N LYS A 149 -8.25 13.97 -9.05
CA LYS A 149 -8.58 14.41 -10.41
C LYS A 149 -7.39 14.28 -11.38
N THR A 150 -6.45 13.43 -11.10
CA THR A 150 -5.30 13.14 -11.95
C THR A 150 -5.45 11.74 -12.55
N ASP A 151 -5.47 11.67 -13.87
CA ASP A 151 -5.82 10.46 -14.64
C ASP A 151 -4.99 9.22 -14.26
N ARG A 152 -3.70 9.40 -14.01
CA ARG A 152 -2.76 8.32 -13.70
C ARG A 152 -2.71 7.94 -12.21
N TYR A 153 -3.26 8.74 -11.31
CA TYR A 153 -3.22 8.43 -9.89
C TYR A 153 -4.18 7.30 -9.57
N LEU A 154 -3.59 6.17 -9.21
CA LEU A 154 -4.25 4.96 -8.78
C LEU A 154 -4.15 4.85 -7.26
N THR A 155 -5.23 4.52 -6.59
CA THR A 155 -5.26 4.31 -5.14
C THR A 155 -6.21 3.17 -4.79
N ALA A 156 -6.01 2.56 -3.62
CA ALA A 156 -6.95 1.63 -3.03
C ALA A 156 -7.76 2.35 -1.94
N SER A 157 -9.08 2.23 -1.98
CA SER A 157 -9.96 2.96 -1.06
C SER A 157 -10.22 2.21 0.25
N ASP A 158 -10.08 0.89 0.27
CA ASP A 158 -10.28 0.09 1.48
C ASP A 158 -8.97 -0.17 2.24
N HIS A 159 -8.52 0.86 2.93
CA HIS A 159 -7.30 0.81 3.74
C HIS A 159 -7.37 -0.21 4.89
N THR A 160 -8.55 -0.38 5.47
CA THR A 160 -8.76 -1.34 6.58
C THR A 160 -8.53 -2.76 6.07
N LEU A 161 -9.09 -3.08 4.92
CA LEU A 161 -8.92 -4.40 4.32
C LEU A 161 -7.46 -4.67 3.93
N LEU A 162 -6.73 -3.69 3.38
CA LEU A 162 -5.29 -3.86 3.11
C LEU A 162 -4.51 -4.22 4.38
N CYS A 163 -4.81 -3.56 5.50
CA CYS A 163 -4.20 -3.89 6.79
C CYS A 163 -4.61 -5.29 7.30
N GLN A 164 -5.86 -5.68 7.15
CA GLN A 164 -6.35 -7.01 7.51
C GLN A 164 -5.68 -8.10 6.68
N LEU A 165 -5.61 -7.94 5.37
CA LEU A 165 -4.95 -8.89 4.46
C LEU A 165 -3.48 -9.05 4.84
N SER A 166 -2.74 -7.94 4.94
CA SER A 166 -1.31 -7.97 5.26
C SER A 166 -1.00 -8.54 6.65
N SER A 167 -1.96 -8.51 7.59
CA SER A 167 -1.78 -9.07 8.94
C SER A 167 -1.71 -10.59 8.99
N ASN A 168 -2.04 -11.28 7.90
CA ASN A 168 -1.98 -12.74 7.82
C ASN A 168 -0.54 -13.29 7.73
N VAL A 169 0.42 -12.42 7.43
CA VAL A 169 1.85 -12.74 7.31
C VAL A 169 2.68 -11.70 8.06
N PRO A 170 3.96 -11.97 8.33
CA PRO A 170 4.91 -10.91 8.68
C PRO A 170 4.89 -9.84 7.59
N CYS A 171 4.86 -8.56 7.97
CA CYS A 171 4.66 -7.48 7.01
C CYS A 171 5.33 -6.18 7.45
N ASP A 172 6.36 -5.78 6.72
CA ASP A 172 7.00 -4.47 6.84
C ASP A 172 6.55 -3.54 5.72
N ALA A 173 6.32 -4.07 4.52
CA ALA A 173 5.88 -3.31 3.36
C ALA A 173 4.72 -4.00 2.64
N ILE A 174 3.76 -3.21 2.17
CA ILE A 174 2.61 -3.66 1.38
C ILE A 174 2.76 -3.14 -0.04
N TYR A 175 2.59 -4.01 -1.01
CA TYR A 175 2.48 -3.63 -2.41
C TYR A 175 1.27 -4.29 -3.07
N VAL A 176 0.41 -3.48 -3.70
CA VAL A 176 -0.80 -3.96 -4.37
C VAL A 176 -0.56 -4.00 -5.88
N ILE A 177 -0.64 -5.17 -6.48
CA ILE A 177 -0.58 -5.32 -7.94
C ILE A 177 -2.00 -5.27 -8.47
N VAL A 178 -2.29 -4.26 -9.31
CA VAL A 178 -3.62 -4.03 -9.86
C VAL A 178 -3.70 -4.57 -11.27
N ASN A 179 -4.64 -5.49 -11.53
CA ASN A 179 -4.83 -6.15 -12.82
C ASN A 179 -5.41 -5.20 -13.87
N THR A 180 -4.57 -4.41 -14.48
CA THR A 180 -4.99 -3.42 -15.50
C THR A 180 -3.84 -3.07 -16.45
N GLU A 181 -4.21 -2.77 -17.70
CA GLU A 181 -3.29 -2.26 -18.74
C GLU A 181 -3.15 -0.73 -18.69
N LYS A 182 -4.05 -0.04 -17.96
CA LYS A 182 -3.99 1.42 -17.85
C LYS A 182 -2.81 1.84 -16.99
N TYR A 183 -1.95 2.69 -17.56
CA TYR A 183 -0.81 3.26 -16.85
C TYR A 183 -1.23 4.02 -15.60
N GLY A 184 -0.59 3.72 -14.47
CA GLY A 184 -0.74 4.46 -13.23
C GLY A 184 -0.22 3.70 -12.02
N GLY A 185 -0.05 4.45 -10.96
CA GLY A 185 0.44 3.98 -9.68
C GLY A 185 0.21 5.01 -8.58
N GLY A 186 0.69 4.68 -7.40
CA GLY A 186 0.68 5.53 -6.22
C GLY A 186 1.46 4.90 -5.08
N GLY A 187 2.23 5.69 -4.36
CA GLY A 187 2.99 5.26 -3.20
C GLY A 187 2.70 6.15 -1.99
N ILE A 188 2.22 5.57 -0.89
CA ILE A 188 1.97 6.29 0.35
C ILE A 188 3.02 5.85 1.37
N TYR A 189 3.87 6.77 1.76
CA TYR A 189 4.97 6.50 2.69
C TYR A 189 4.51 5.79 3.97
N ASN A 190 5.26 4.75 4.34
CA ASN A 190 5.00 3.91 5.51
C ASN A 190 3.59 3.29 5.53
N PHE A 191 2.99 3.10 4.35
CA PHE A 191 1.69 2.45 4.26
C PHE A 191 1.66 1.41 3.14
N TYR A 192 1.41 1.80 1.88
CA TYR A 192 1.41 0.88 0.75
C TYR A 192 1.85 1.57 -0.54
N GLY A 193 2.40 0.78 -1.46
CA GLY A 193 2.52 1.13 -2.87
C GLY A 193 1.56 0.31 -3.72
N LEU A 194 1.19 0.82 -4.88
CA LEU A 194 0.45 0.06 -5.87
C LEU A 194 0.74 0.53 -7.29
N SER A 195 0.58 -0.37 -8.25
CA SER A 195 0.69 -0.05 -9.67
C SER A 195 -0.08 -1.01 -10.55
N ALA A 196 -0.30 -0.60 -11.81
CA ALA A 196 -0.84 -1.45 -12.87
C ALA A 196 0.12 -2.60 -13.18
N SER A 197 -0.41 -3.81 -13.45
CA SER A 197 0.39 -5.00 -13.76
C SER A 197 0.88 -5.06 -15.20
N ASP A 198 0.14 -4.52 -16.17
CA ASP A 198 0.29 -4.81 -17.60
C ASP A 198 0.57 -3.59 -18.48
N CYS A 199 0.76 -2.41 -17.90
CA CYS A 199 1.15 -1.25 -18.71
C CYS A 199 2.62 -1.38 -19.17
N PRO A 200 3.05 -0.70 -20.25
CA PRO A 200 4.41 -0.82 -20.78
C PRO A 200 5.53 -0.52 -19.77
N TRP A 201 5.24 0.30 -18.76
CA TRP A 201 6.19 0.74 -17.73
C TRP A 201 5.85 0.19 -16.33
N ALA A 202 5.10 -0.93 -16.27
CA ALA A 202 4.58 -1.47 -15.02
C ALA A 202 5.67 -1.73 -13.96
N LEU A 203 6.81 -2.28 -14.39
CA LEU A 203 7.90 -2.65 -13.49
C LEU A 203 8.72 -1.44 -13.02
N GLU A 204 8.89 -0.45 -13.87
CA GLU A 204 9.51 0.84 -13.53
C GLU A 204 8.63 1.60 -12.54
N VAL A 205 7.33 1.69 -12.81
CA VAL A 205 6.35 2.30 -11.90
C VAL A 205 6.36 1.57 -10.56
N PHE A 206 6.42 0.24 -10.56
CA PHE A 206 6.50 -0.53 -9.33
C PHE A 206 7.67 -0.09 -8.44
N VAL A 207 8.88 -0.03 -8.99
CA VAL A 207 10.06 0.35 -8.19
C VAL A 207 9.98 1.81 -7.76
N HIS A 208 9.44 2.70 -8.58
CA HIS A 208 9.21 4.10 -8.26
C HIS A 208 8.25 4.24 -7.08
N GLU A 209 7.06 3.63 -7.15
CA GLU A 209 6.06 3.69 -6.07
C GLU A 209 6.50 2.95 -4.80
N PHE A 210 7.31 1.90 -4.96
CA PHE A 210 7.96 1.23 -3.84
C PHE A 210 8.99 2.14 -3.15
N GLY A 211 9.72 2.94 -3.92
CA GLY A 211 10.61 3.97 -3.39
C GLY A 211 9.88 4.99 -2.50
N HIS A 212 8.70 5.45 -2.93
CA HIS A 212 7.86 6.33 -2.12
C HIS A 212 7.34 5.63 -0.86
N SER A 213 6.72 4.47 -1.02
CA SER A 213 6.01 3.80 0.08
C SER A 213 6.94 3.20 1.13
N PHE A 214 8.06 2.61 0.71
CA PHE A 214 9.01 1.92 1.59
C PHE A 214 10.09 2.86 2.13
N ALA A 215 10.70 3.68 1.27
CA ALA A 215 11.86 4.50 1.61
C ALA A 215 11.53 5.99 1.83
N GLY A 216 10.30 6.44 1.52
CA GLY A 216 9.89 7.83 1.67
C GLY A 216 10.62 8.78 0.70
N LEU A 217 11.04 8.27 -0.46
CA LEU A 217 11.67 9.09 -1.47
C LEU A 217 10.66 10.05 -2.09
N GLY A 218 11.09 11.27 -2.39
CA GLY A 218 10.30 12.24 -3.15
C GLY A 218 10.52 12.09 -4.64
N ASP A 219 9.59 12.65 -5.44
CA ASP A 219 9.79 12.78 -6.88
C ASP A 219 10.92 13.76 -7.18
N GLU A 220 11.86 13.36 -8.03
CA GLU A 220 12.97 14.20 -8.49
C GLU A 220 12.74 14.79 -9.87
N TYR A 221 11.63 14.46 -10.53
CA TYR A 221 11.28 15.08 -11.81
C TYR A 221 10.64 16.46 -11.59
N TYR A 222 10.93 17.37 -12.50
CA TYR A 222 10.38 18.72 -12.49
C TYR A 222 9.05 18.75 -13.26
N ASP A 223 8.02 19.26 -12.62
CA ASP A 223 6.76 19.62 -13.25
C ASP A 223 6.52 21.12 -13.07
N SER A 224 6.50 21.89 -14.17
CA SER A 224 6.30 23.33 -14.13
C SER A 224 4.90 23.76 -13.67
N SER A 225 3.95 22.82 -13.56
CA SER A 225 2.62 23.05 -13.01
C SER A 225 2.60 23.05 -11.48
N THR A 226 3.64 22.56 -10.84
CA THR A 226 3.76 22.47 -9.38
C THR A 226 4.71 23.56 -8.87
N SER A 227 4.19 24.51 -8.11
CA SER A 227 5.02 25.45 -7.35
C SER A 227 5.17 24.96 -5.91
N TYR A 228 6.38 24.95 -5.42
CA TYR A 228 6.66 24.70 -4.00
C TYR A 228 6.72 26.07 -3.29
N GLU A 229 5.87 26.27 -2.29
CA GLU A 229 6.07 27.36 -1.35
C GLU A 229 7.05 26.88 -0.27
N GLU A 230 8.02 27.71 0.08
CA GLU A 230 8.91 27.42 1.22
C GLU A 230 8.08 27.29 2.51
N PHE A 231 8.38 26.29 3.30
CA PHE A 231 7.68 25.94 4.54
C PHE A 231 8.24 26.69 5.73
#